data_c6862ed409320e757568cc23378d808c
#
_entry.id   c6862ed409320e757568cc23378d808c
#
_cell.length_a   1.000
_cell.length_b   1.000
_cell.length_c   1.000
_cell.angle_alpha   90.00
_cell.angle_beta   90.00
_cell.angle_gamma   90.00
#
_symmetry.space_group_name_H-M   'P 1'
#
loop_
_entity.id
_entity.type
_entity.pdbx_description
1 polymer ?
#
loop_
_entity_poly.entity_id
_entity_poly.type
_entity_poly.pdbx_seq_one_letter_code
_entity_poly.pdbx_strand_id
1 'polypeptide(L)'
;MSSDENVLDFPKVEVTSEENARRVMVEATRLASLAHGEWRLWIDRSAERFGIARATLEDLIAAIIKDSEKKARDAETAARRQELAVRREQERKQREQEREQERIDKRAEHRRKEKEKAFKTLISLPSEQQETRLAELAKRLDEDVAAIRDDFTAFVGMESRAASTDPWNVEPWPDPVETQALLREISAKISKYIVMRPEAVTATVLWTMTAWAHEGATHSPILAAISVEPDSGKSTLLGVLRFLVPKPFVSVEPTGPSVYRTIDREHPTLIIDEADDLFYRKSDLRAIVNAGWSRGTKIPRQGRWYDPFCPKILGILGKTKLPRTIASRSIILRMWPKKPDERAEDFAYADDPEFSTIRRKLARWTADNVRIIKELKPPQPPGFNNRLSANWKLPLQIAQLAGGGWPEQARRSAVYLSRTPYEPSIGVQLLAALRTMFVQNRTEITSEQVVQELLADPDSQWHEYRGRGPITKHQVAALLKDFEIRPVVVHPTKRADVSRHGYRAAQFEDAFARFLPRSRTSEHSGACAGDVMFGCSDDCAGPKQSSALYEGSRGRRFFLSFCGNSIRI
;
A
#
# COMPACT_ATOMS: atom_id res chain seq x y z
N MET A 1 -27.56 46.00 -4.63
CA MET A 1 -28.90 46.30 -4.12
C MET A 1 -29.86 46.07 -5.27
N SER A 2 -30.49 44.95 -5.31
CA SER A 2 -31.70 44.65 -6.06
C SER A 2 -32.21 43.35 -5.44
N SER A 3 -33.21 43.50 -4.61
CA SER A 3 -33.94 42.44 -3.94
C SER A 3 -34.95 41.86 -4.92
N ASP A 4 -34.55 40.80 -5.61
CA ASP A 4 -35.52 39.93 -6.28
C ASP A 4 -36.18 39.06 -5.19
N GLU A 5 -37.30 39.56 -4.66
CA GLU A 5 -38.27 38.74 -3.95
C GLU A 5 -38.85 37.74 -4.95
N ASN A 6 -38.37 36.49 -4.88
CA ASN A 6 -38.98 35.34 -5.55
C ASN A 6 -40.36 35.12 -4.91
N VAL A 7 -41.36 35.75 -5.46
CA VAL A 7 -42.77 35.46 -5.15
C VAL A 7 -43.06 34.06 -5.66
N LEU A 8 -43.19 33.11 -4.73
CA LEU A 8 -43.68 31.77 -5.04
C LEU A 8 -45.07 31.87 -5.63
N ASP A 9 -45.22 31.42 -6.87
CA ASP A 9 -46.52 31.37 -7.56
C ASP A 9 -47.31 30.17 -7.00
N PHE A 10 -47.99 30.42 -5.87
CA PHE A 10 -48.86 29.43 -5.23
C PHE A 10 -50.21 29.42 -5.92
N PRO A 11 -50.87 28.24 -6.06
CA PRO A 11 -52.22 28.16 -6.61
C PRO A 11 -53.17 29.06 -5.82
N LYS A 12 -53.97 29.88 -6.54
CA LYS A 12 -54.93 30.82 -5.94
C LYS A 12 -55.97 30.05 -5.12
N VAL A 13 -55.90 30.21 -3.80
CA VAL A 13 -56.86 29.64 -2.86
C VAL A 13 -57.98 30.67 -2.69
N GLU A 14 -59.22 30.32 -3.04
CA GLU A 14 -60.43 31.15 -2.69
C GLU A 14 -60.65 31.04 -1.17
N VAL A 15 -60.09 31.98 -0.43
CA VAL A 15 -60.23 32.06 1.03
C VAL A 15 -60.85 33.39 1.40
N THR A 16 -61.88 33.34 2.20
CA THR A 16 -62.73 34.45 2.52
C THR A 16 -62.12 35.49 3.46
N SER A 17 -60.93 35.28 4.02
CA SER A 17 -60.17 36.28 4.77
C SER A 17 -58.65 36.01 4.70
N GLU A 18 -57.86 37.10 4.74
CA GLU A 18 -56.40 37.06 4.72
C GLU A 18 -55.79 36.23 5.89
N GLU A 19 -56.49 36.27 7.02
CA GLU A 19 -56.07 35.49 8.21
C GLU A 19 -56.25 33.96 8.02
N ASN A 20 -57.34 33.56 7.34
CA ASN A 20 -57.58 32.15 7.04
C ASN A 20 -56.58 31.64 6.00
N ALA A 21 -56.17 32.44 5.01
CA ALA A 21 -55.12 32.12 4.07
C ALA A 21 -53.77 31.88 4.77
N ARG A 22 -53.39 32.72 5.73
CA ARG A 22 -52.18 32.54 6.53
C ARG A 22 -52.21 31.23 7.35
N ARG A 23 -53.36 30.92 7.96
CA ARG A 23 -53.53 29.66 8.72
C ARG A 23 -53.43 28.42 7.83
N VAL A 24 -54.00 28.46 6.63
CA VAL A 24 -53.89 27.39 5.63
C VAL A 24 -52.44 27.20 5.21
N MET A 25 -51.69 28.28 4.96
CA MET A 25 -50.24 28.19 4.60
C MET A 25 -49.40 27.63 5.72
N VAL A 26 -49.66 27.99 6.99
CA VAL A 26 -48.95 27.40 8.15
C VAL A 26 -49.21 25.90 8.23
N GLU A 27 -50.49 25.48 8.05
CA GLU A 27 -50.81 24.04 8.09
C GLU A 27 -50.24 23.30 6.88
N ALA A 28 -50.28 23.85 5.68
CA ALA A 28 -49.64 23.26 4.51
C ALA A 28 -48.11 23.08 4.71
N THR A 29 -47.43 24.06 5.33
CA THR A 29 -46.00 23.99 5.66
C THR A 29 -45.76 22.92 6.71
N ARG A 30 -46.58 22.82 7.75
CA ARG A 30 -46.51 21.77 8.77
C ARG A 30 -46.66 20.38 8.14
N LEU A 31 -47.65 20.20 7.28
CA LEU A 31 -47.87 18.93 6.58
C LEU A 31 -46.72 18.59 5.63
N ALA A 32 -46.20 19.57 4.90
CA ALA A 32 -45.06 19.38 4.01
C ALA A 32 -43.76 18.96 4.75
N SER A 33 -43.63 19.29 6.03
CA SER A 33 -42.47 18.90 6.87
C SER A 33 -42.55 17.48 7.44
N LEU A 34 -43.68 16.78 7.30
CA LEU A 34 -43.84 15.40 7.74
C LEU A 34 -43.05 14.43 6.84
N ALA A 35 -42.52 13.37 7.46
CA ALA A 35 -41.68 12.42 6.75
C ALA A 35 -42.44 11.68 5.62
N HIS A 36 -41.76 11.52 4.46
CA HIS A 36 -42.10 10.60 3.34
C HIS A 36 -43.59 10.38 3.02
N GLY A 37 -44.37 11.48 2.92
CA GLY A 37 -45.75 11.35 2.48
C GLY A 37 -46.77 11.06 3.60
N GLU A 38 -46.38 11.09 4.86
CA GLU A 38 -47.28 10.98 6.03
C GLU A 38 -48.35 12.07 6.07
N TRP A 39 -48.11 13.21 5.43
CA TRP A 39 -49.09 14.27 5.27
C TRP A 39 -50.37 13.77 4.60
N ARG A 40 -50.34 12.72 3.79
CA ARG A 40 -51.52 12.12 3.15
C ARG A 40 -52.51 11.53 4.16
N LEU A 41 -52.07 11.17 5.35
CA LEU A 41 -52.93 10.65 6.44
C LEU A 41 -53.72 11.77 7.11
N TRP A 42 -53.26 13.00 7.02
CA TRP A 42 -53.81 14.15 7.73
C TRP A 42 -54.54 15.14 6.81
N ILE A 43 -54.38 15.00 5.51
CA ILE A 43 -54.83 16.02 4.55
C ILE A 43 -56.36 16.23 4.55
N ASP A 44 -57.13 15.12 4.62
CA ASP A 44 -58.58 15.17 4.62
C ASP A 44 -59.09 15.94 5.85
N ARG A 45 -58.52 15.63 7.00
CA ARG A 45 -58.89 16.30 8.28
C ARG A 45 -58.50 17.78 8.30
N SER A 46 -57.37 18.11 7.69
CA SER A 46 -56.92 19.50 7.58
C SER A 46 -57.74 20.28 6.56
N ALA A 47 -58.09 19.67 5.43
CA ALA A 47 -58.96 20.29 4.40
C ALA A 47 -60.35 20.62 4.95
N GLU A 48 -60.96 19.66 5.66
CA GLU A 48 -62.27 19.88 6.35
C GLU A 48 -62.17 20.99 7.41
N ARG A 49 -61.10 20.99 8.22
CA ARG A 49 -60.91 21.99 9.28
C ARG A 49 -60.84 23.42 8.77
N PHE A 50 -60.24 23.61 7.61
CA PHE A 50 -60.06 24.94 7.01
C PHE A 50 -61.08 25.29 5.92
N GLY A 51 -62.01 24.36 5.62
CA GLY A 51 -63.06 24.56 4.63
C GLY A 51 -62.56 24.74 3.20
N ILE A 52 -61.47 24.07 2.84
CA ILE A 52 -60.87 24.15 1.51
C ILE A 52 -60.92 22.79 0.81
N ALA A 53 -60.87 22.80 -0.53
CA ALA A 53 -60.84 21.58 -1.29
C ALA A 53 -59.53 20.80 -1.02
N ARG A 54 -59.61 19.50 -0.85
CA ARG A 54 -58.46 18.61 -0.66
C ARG A 54 -57.39 18.82 -1.73
N ALA A 55 -57.77 18.89 -3.01
CA ALA A 55 -56.86 19.09 -4.13
C ALA A 55 -56.07 20.41 -3.98
N THR A 56 -56.68 21.47 -3.51
CA THR A 56 -56.01 22.77 -3.27
C THR A 56 -54.94 22.66 -2.19
N LEU A 57 -55.21 21.91 -1.12
CA LEU A 57 -54.22 21.68 -0.05
C LEU A 57 -53.07 20.75 -0.53
N GLU A 58 -53.39 19.75 -1.35
CA GLU A 58 -52.38 18.88 -2.01
C GLU A 58 -51.43 19.69 -2.90
N ASP A 59 -51.95 20.57 -3.72
CA ASP A 59 -51.19 21.45 -4.62
C ASP A 59 -50.25 22.39 -3.82
N LEU A 60 -50.77 22.98 -2.73
CA LEU A 60 -49.96 23.81 -1.83
C LEU A 60 -48.84 23.03 -1.19
N ILE A 61 -49.10 21.84 -0.64
CA ILE A 61 -48.09 20.97 -0.04
C ILE A 61 -47.05 20.57 -1.09
N ALA A 62 -47.46 20.17 -2.29
CA ALA A 62 -46.56 19.79 -3.37
C ALA A 62 -45.66 20.97 -3.81
N ALA A 63 -46.23 22.20 -3.88
CA ALA A 63 -45.46 23.40 -4.19
C ALA A 63 -44.40 23.70 -3.10
N ILE A 64 -44.76 23.59 -1.82
CA ILE A 64 -43.84 23.79 -0.68
C ILE A 64 -42.73 22.77 -0.68
N ILE A 65 -43.04 21.48 -0.90
CA ILE A 65 -42.04 20.40 -0.98
C ILE A 65 -41.08 20.67 -2.13
N LYS A 66 -41.59 20.99 -3.32
CA LYS A 66 -40.76 21.28 -4.50
C LYS A 66 -39.85 22.49 -4.29
N ASP A 67 -40.34 23.55 -3.64
CA ASP A 67 -39.50 24.72 -3.31
C ASP A 67 -38.43 24.39 -2.28
N SER A 68 -38.77 23.63 -1.24
CA SER A 68 -37.79 23.18 -0.22
C SER A 68 -36.71 22.29 -0.83
N GLU A 69 -37.06 21.37 -1.72
CA GLU A 69 -36.09 20.53 -2.44
C GLU A 69 -35.18 21.33 -3.38
N LYS A 70 -35.75 22.37 -4.03
CA LYS A 70 -34.97 23.28 -4.87
C LYS A 70 -33.97 24.06 -4.02
N LYS A 71 -34.43 24.66 -2.92
CA LYS A 71 -33.55 25.39 -1.97
C LYS A 71 -32.45 24.52 -1.40
N ALA A 72 -32.76 23.25 -1.05
CA ALA A 72 -31.76 22.28 -0.57
C ALA A 72 -30.69 21.97 -1.63
N ARG A 73 -31.10 21.75 -2.89
CA ARG A 73 -30.15 21.53 -4.01
C ARG A 73 -29.29 22.76 -4.30
N ASP A 74 -29.89 23.95 -4.26
CA ASP A 74 -29.15 25.20 -4.48
C ASP A 74 -28.14 25.44 -3.34
N ALA A 75 -28.52 25.17 -2.08
CA ALA A 75 -27.65 25.27 -0.91
C ALA A 75 -26.50 24.24 -0.99
N GLU A 76 -26.77 22.99 -1.36
CA GLU A 76 -25.76 21.97 -1.57
C GLU A 76 -24.75 22.35 -2.67
N THR A 77 -25.27 22.89 -3.77
CA THR A 77 -24.46 23.38 -4.90
C THR A 77 -23.56 24.53 -4.48
N ALA A 78 -24.10 25.47 -3.70
CA ALA A 78 -23.35 26.61 -3.17
C ALA A 78 -22.28 26.17 -2.19
N ALA A 79 -22.60 25.26 -1.26
CA ALA A 79 -21.64 24.69 -0.32
C ALA A 79 -20.49 23.97 -1.05
N ARG A 80 -20.80 23.18 -2.07
CA ARG A 80 -19.80 22.48 -2.88
C ARG A 80 -18.89 23.45 -3.65
N ARG A 81 -19.47 24.55 -4.18
CA ARG A 81 -18.67 25.61 -4.84
C ARG A 81 -17.73 26.29 -3.85
N GLN A 82 -18.21 26.57 -2.64
CA GLN A 82 -17.41 27.19 -1.59
C GLN A 82 -16.27 26.26 -1.13
N GLU A 83 -16.53 24.98 -0.92
CA GLU A 83 -15.51 23.97 -0.60
C GLU A 83 -14.44 23.88 -1.67
N LEU A 84 -14.84 23.84 -2.96
CA LEU A 84 -13.91 23.84 -4.08
C LEU A 84 -13.07 25.12 -4.16
N ALA A 85 -13.65 26.27 -3.84
CA ALA A 85 -12.93 27.55 -3.82
C ALA A 85 -11.88 27.57 -2.70
N VAL A 86 -12.23 27.12 -1.50
CA VAL A 86 -11.30 27.01 -0.36
C VAL A 86 -10.16 26.05 -0.70
N ARG A 87 -10.49 24.89 -1.28
CA ARG A 87 -9.47 23.91 -1.68
C ARG A 87 -8.50 24.47 -2.73
N ARG A 88 -9.01 25.17 -3.76
CA ARG A 88 -8.17 25.83 -4.77
C ARG A 88 -7.26 26.89 -4.18
N GLU A 89 -7.77 27.66 -3.23
CA GLU A 89 -6.98 28.68 -2.54
C GLU A 89 -5.87 28.04 -1.68
N GLN A 90 -6.15 26.95 -0.98
CA GLN A 90 -5.15 26.18 -0.24
C GLN A 90 -4.08 25.60 -1.17
N GLU A 91 -4.49 25.00 -2.30
CA GLU A 91 -3.56 24.47 -3.30
C GLU A 91 -2.68 25.58 -3.91
N ARG A 92 -3.24 26.77 -4.13
CA ARG A 92 -2.47 27.94 -4.61
C ARG A 92 -1.43 28.37 -3.59
N LYS A 93 -1.80 28.54 -2.32
CA LYS A 93 -0.90 28.92 -1.24
C LYS A 93 0.22 27.88 -1.05
N GLN A 94 -0.15 26.61 -1.10
CA GLN A 94 0.84 25.53 -1.02
C GLN A 94 1.87 25.59 -2.15
N ARG A 95 1.40 25.75 -3.40
CA ARG A 95 2.31 25.90 -4.56
C ARG A 95 3.21 27.15 -4.48
N GLU A 96 2.69 28.21 -3.90
CA GLU A 96 3.47 29.45 -3.72
C GLU A 96 4.55 29.24 -2.64
N GLN A 97 4.22 28.59 -1.52
CA GLN A 97 5.18 28.19 -0.49
C GLN A 97 6.24 27.22 -1.04
N GLU A 98 5.83 26.21 -1.83
CA GLU A 98 6.75 25.27 -2.47
C GLU A 98 7.73 25.98 -3.43
N ARG A 99 7.25 26.95 -4.20
CA ARG A 99 8.11 27.76 -5.09
C ARG A 99 9.08 28.63 -4.34
N GLU A 100 8.64 29.24 -3.24
CA GLU A 100 9.51 30.08 -2.42
C GLU A 100 10.56 29.23 -1.70
N GLN A 101 10.16 28.09 -1.15
CA GLN A 101 11.09 27.11 -0.57
C GLN A 101 12.11 26.62 -1.63
N GLU A 102 11.66 26.33 -2.85
CA GLU A 102 12.55 25.92 -3.94
C GLU A 102 13.57 27.03 -4.31
N ARG A 103 13.15 28.30 -4.24
CA ARG A 103 14.07 29.44 -4.46
C ARG A 103 15.10 29.54 -3.36
N ILE A 104 14.69 29.36 -2.09
CA ILE A 104 15.58 29.36 -0.94
C ILE A 104 16.58 28.22 -1.07
N ASP A 105 16.12 27.01 -1.36
CA ASP A 105 16.97 25.84 -1.53
C ASP A 105 17.97 26.00 -2.68
N LYS A 106 17.55 26.55 -3.82
CA LYS A 106 18.46 26.84 -4.94
C LYS A 106 19.54 27.86 -4.58
N ARG A 107 19.18 28.91 -3.83
CA ARG A 107 20.15 29.90 -3.36
C ARG A 107 21.14 29.26 -2.37
N ALA A 108 20.63 28.44 -1.44
CA ALA A 108 21.49 27.72 -0.50
C ALA A 108 22.42 26.73 -1.21
N GLU A 109 21.92 25.98 -2.20
CA GLU A 109 22.73 25.06 -3.00
C GLU A 109 23.80 25.80 -3.82
N HIS A 110 23.45 26.94 -4.38
CA HIS A 110 24.42 27.77 -5.13
C HIS A 110 25.54 28.27 -4.22
N ARG A 111 25.18 28.85 -3.05
CA ARG A 111 26.16 29.29 -2.04
C ARG A 111 27.06 28.14 -1.56
N ARG A 112 26.48 26.96 -1.31
CA ARG A 112 27.24 25.78 -0.91
C ARG A 112 28.25 25.35 -1.99
N LYS A 113 27.86 25.31 -3.26
CA LYS A 113 28.76 24.97 -4.37
C LYS A 113 29.86 26.00 -4.54
N GLU A 114 29.55 27.27 -4.32
CA GLU A 114 30.52 28.35 -4.41
C GLU A 114 31.53 28.27 -3.25
N LYS A 115 31.07 27.98 -2.01
CA LYS A 115 31.93 27.68 -0.88
C LYS A 115 32.84 26.48 -1.15
N GLU A 116 32.26 25.36 -1.58
CA GLU A 116 33.02 24.12 -1.86
C GLU A 116 34.11 24.33 -2.91
N LYS A 117 33.79 25.05 -4.01
CA LYS A 117 34.77 25.39 -5.03
C LYS A 117 35.90 26.28 -4.48
N ALA A 118 35.55 27.29 -3.69
CA ALA A 118 36.53 28.18 -3.06
C ALA A 118 37.41 27.42 -2.04
N PHE A 119 36.82 26.59 -1.20
CA PHE A 119 37.51 25.82 -0.18
C PHE A 119 38.53 24.82 -0.77
N LYS A 120 38.17 24.13 -1.84
CA LYS A 120 39.10 23.23 -2.60
C LYS A 120 40.34 23.96 -3.09
N THR A 121 40.18 25.24 -3.48
CA THR A 121 41.32 26.07 -3.90
C THR A 121 42.14 26.55 -2.72
N LEU A 122 41.46 26.82 -1.59
CA LEU A 122 42.09 27.36 -0.38
C LEU A 122 42.97 26.33 0.35
N ILE A 123 42.61 25.04 0.31
CA ILE A 123 43.39 23.97 0.97
C ILE A 123 44.85 23.96 0.49
N SER A 124 45.11 24.29 -0.76
CA SER A 124 46.44 24.27 -1.34
C SER A 124 47.27 25.56 -1.07
N LEU A 125 46.71 26.57 -0.43
CA LEU A 125 47.37 27.85 -0.18
C LEU A 125 48.04 27.92 1.22
N PRO A 126 49.08 28.72 1.40
CA PRO A 126 49.66 29.02 2.72
C PRO A 126 48.63 29.69 3.64
N SER A 127 48.75 29.46 4.98
CA SER A 127 47.77 29.89 5.99
C SER A 127 47.47 31.40 5.96
N GLU A 128 48.50 32.25 5.72
CA GLU A 128 48.30 33.72 5.60
C GLU A 128 47.41 34.10 4.40
N GLN A 129 47.52 33.40 3.29
CA GLN A 129 46.69 33.63 2.10
C GLN A 129 45.29 33.04 2.27
N GLN A 130 45.14 31.98 3.05
CA GLN A 130 43.84 31.39 3.36
C GLN A 130 42.94 32.42 4.10
N GLU A 131 43.42 33.08 5.16
CA GLU A 131 42.65 34.05 5.91
C GLU A 131 42.15 35.22 5.04
N THR A 132 43.01 35.77 4.20
CA THR A 132 42.64 36.86 3.30
C THR A 132 41.55 36.44 2.33
N ARG A 133 41.66 35.24 1.77
CA ARG A 133 40.67 34.68 0.81
C ARG A 133 39.36 34.26 1.48
N LEU A 134 39.39 33.82 2.73
CA LEU A 134 38.18 33.55 3.51
C LEU A 134 37.39 34.82 3.77
N ALA A 135 38.07 35.92 4.10
CA ALA A 135 37.45 37.23 4.28
C ALA A 135 36.83 37.76 2.95
N GLU A 136 37.51 37.58 1.81
CA GLU A 136 36.96 37.93 0.48
C GLU A 136 35.72 37.10 0.16
N LEU A 137 35.74 35.81 0.47
CA LEU A 137 34.61 34.90 0.26
C LEU A 137 33.40 35.27 1.10
N ALA A 138 33.64 35.58 2.39
CA ALA A 138 32.61 36.03 3.33
C ALA A 138 31.91 37.30 2.81
N LYS A 139 32.71 38.31 2.39
CA LYS A 139 32.16 39.54 1.80
C LYS A 139 31.36 39.28 0.52
N ARG A 140 31.78 38.34 -0.33
CA ARG A 140 31.11 38.01 -1.58
C ARG A 140 29.80 37.27 -1.36
N LEU A 141 29.71 36.41 -0.33
CA LEU A 141 28.52 35.63 0.01
C LEU A 141 27.58 36.36 0.96
N ASP A 142 27.97 37.53 1.45
CA ASP A 142 27.24 38.30 2.46
C ASP A 142 27.03 37.50 3.75
N GLU A 143 28.12 36.87 4.23
CA GLU A 143 28.15 36.06 5.44
C GLU A 143 29.24 36.52 6.41
N ASP A 144 29.12 36.13 7.68
CA ASP A 144 30.11 36.42 8.68
C ASP A 144 31.44 35.67 8.41
N VAL A 145 32.57 36.34 8.58
CA VAL A 145 33.90 35.76 8.37
C VAL A 145 34.17 34.60 9.32
N ALA A 146 33.68 34.69 10.57
CA ALA A 146 33.81 33.59 11.54
C ALA A 146 33.03 32.35 11.09
N ALA A 147 31.81 32.53 10.58
CA ALA A 147 31.00 31.42 10.04
C ALA A 147 31.68 30.76 8.82
N ILE A 148 32.24 31.52 7.90
CA ILE A 148 32.99 30.99 6.75
C ILE A 148 34.26 30.24 7.18
N ARG A 149 34.94 30.72 8.25
CA ARG A 149 36.12 30.05 8.83
C ARG A 149 35.74 28.70 9.47
N ASP A 150 34.63 28.67 10.21
CA ASP A 150 34.12 27.45 10.82
C ASP A 150 33.71 26.43 9.73
N ASP A 151 33.01 26.88 8.70
CA ASP A 151 32.68 26.08 7.54
C ASP A 151 33.93 25.54 6.82
N PHE A 152 34.97 26.34 6.66
CA PHE A 152 36.24 25.92 6.06
C PHE A 152 36.98 24.92 6.94
N THR A 153 37.01 25.12 8.24
CA THR A 153 37.60 24.19 9.21
C THR A 153 36.86 22.85 9.20
N ALA A 154 35.54 22.89 9.16
CA ALA A 154 34.70 21.70 9.00
C ALA A 154 34.96 21.01 7.66
N PHE A 155 35.11 21.78 6.58
CA PHE A 155 35.42 21.24 5.23
C PHE A 155 36.81 20.59 5.19
N VAL A 156 37.85 21.22 5.75
CA VAL A 156 39.20 20.63 5.87
C VAL A 156 39.17 19.37 6.72
N GLY A 157 38.40 19.40 7.83
CA GLY A 157 38.18 18.21 8.66
C GLY A 157 37.42 17.11 7.96
N MET A 158 36.47 17.44 7.06
CA MET A 158 35.78 16.50 6.20
C MET A 158 36.70 15.97 5.07
N GLU A 159 37.48 16.81 4.41
CA GLU A 159 38.47 16.39 3.40
C GLU A 159 39.58 15.53 4.03
N SER A 160 40.05 15.88 5.23
CA SER A 160 40.99 15.03 5.98
C SER A 160 40.38 13.71 6.42
N ARG A 161 39.07 13.68 6.70
CA ARG A 161 38.30 12.45 6.95
C ARG A 161 37.90 11.75 5.67
N ALA A 162 37.72 12.45 4.54
CA ALA A 162 37.42 11.85 3.24
C ALA A 162 38.67 11.23 2.59
N ALA A 163 39.87 11.70 2.93
CA ALA A 163 41.13 11.00 2.66
C ALA A 163 41.29 9.76 3.58
N SER A 164 40.58 9.72 4.71
CA SER A 164 40.44 8.54 5.58
C SER A 164 38.96 8.20 5.74
N THR A 165 38.49 7.31 4.86
CA THR A 165 37.24 6.55 4.97
C THR A 165 35.94 7.32 4.88
N ASP A 166 35.39 7.47 3.65
CA ASP A 166 33.93 7.38 3.48
C ASP A 166 33.48 6.09 4.21
N PRO A 167 32.70 6.17 5.31
CA PRO A 167 32.30 4.97 6.05
C PRO A 167 31.49 4.01 5.18
N TRP A 168 31.13 4.43 3.98
CA TRP A 168 30.41 3.66 2.98
C TRP A 168 31.29 3.23 1.79
N ASN A 169 32.54 3.74 1.68
CA ASN A 169 33.56 3.23 0.77
C ASN A 169 34.21 2.00 1.43
N VAL A 170 33.60 0.87 1.26
CA VAL A 170 33.99 -0.38 1.91
C VAL A 170 35.14 -1.00 1.12
N GLU A 171 36.35 -1.02 1.71
CA GLU A 171 37.45 -1.81 1.17
C GLU A 171 37.07 -3.29 1.10
N PRO A 172 37.10 -3.92 -0.09
CA PRO A 172 36.73 -5.32 -0.22
C PRO A 172 37.57 -6.24 0.67
N TRP A 173 36.99 -7.35 1.11
CA TRP A 173 37.70 -8.41 1.81
C TRP A 173 38.82 -8.96 0.93
N PRO A 174 40.02 -9.22 1.45
CA PRO A 174 41.17 -9.62 0.62
C PRO A 174 40.97 -10.97 -0.09
N ASP A 175 40.32 -11.91 0.59
CA ASP A 175 40.17 -13.29 0.10
C ASP A 175 38.83 -13.50 -0.61
N PRO A 176 38.73 -14.48 -1.53
CA PRO A 176 37.43 -14.88 -2.11
C PRO A 176 36.45 -15.30 -1.02
N VAL A 177 35.17 -14.93 -1.21
CA VAL A 177 34.11 -15.16 -0.22
C VAL A 177 33.11 -16.19 -0.75
N GLU A 178 32.97 -17.29 -0.01
CA GLU A 178 32.03 -18.35 -0.34
C GLU A 178 30.60 -17.87 -0.06
N THR A 179 29.71 -17.98 -1.08
CA THR A 179 28.36 -17.45 -1.04
C THR A 179 27.54 -18.05 0.10
N GLN A 180 27.61 -19.34 0.32
CA GLN A 180 26.82 -20.03 1.34
C GLN A 180 27.23 -19.62 2.76
N ALA A 181 28.53 -19.47 3.01
CA ALA A 181 29.04 -19.00 4.30
C ALA A 181 28.59 -17.57 4.60
N LEU A 182 28.68 -16.67 3.60
CA LEU A 182 28.25 -15.28 3.74
C LEU A 182 26.75 -15.18 4.03
N LEU A 183 25.92 -15.94 3.32
CA LEU A 183 24.47 -15.98 3.58
C LEU A 183 24.15 -16.45 5.01
N ARG A 184 24.86 -17.44 5.54
CA ARG A 184 24.70 -17.90 6.93
C ARG A 184 25.13 -16.83 7.93
N GLU A 185 26.24 -16.14 7.68
CA GLU A 185 26.74 -15.06 8.53
C GLU A 185 25.75 -13.90 8.61
N ILE A 186 25.21 -13.45 7.48
CA ILE A 186 24.17 -12.42 7.43
C ILE A 186 22.89 -12.89 8.14
N SER A 187 22.48 -14.15 7.92
CA SER A 187 21.32 -14.74 8.57
C SER A 187 21.45 -14.75 10.09
N ALA A 188 22.60 -15.21 10.60
CA ALA A 188 22.91 -15.21 12.02
C ALA A 188 22.88 -13.78 12.60
N LYS A 189 23.49 -12.81 11.88
CA LYS A 189 23.52 -11.41 12.32
C LYS A 189 22.15 -10.77 12.40
N ILE A 190 21.26 -11.02 11.43
CA ILE A 190 19.88 -10.55 11.45
C ILE A 190 19.10 -11.22 12.60
N SER A 191 19.21 -12.55 12.71
CA SER A 191 18.46 -13.31 13.73
C SER A 191 18.92 -13.04 15.16
N LYS A 192 20.12 -12.50 15.35
CA LYS A 192 20.61 -12.04 16.67
C LYS A 192 19.73 -10.95 17.26
N TYR A 193 19.27 -10.02 16.43
CA TYR A 193 18.54 -8.82 16.89
C TYR A 193 17.03 -8.86 16.60
N ILE A 194 16.57 -9.73 15.69
CA ILE A 194 15.18 -9.71 15.24
C ILE A 194 14.63 -11.12 15.14
N VAL A 195 13.48 -11.33 15.78
CA VAL A 195 12.72 -12.56 15.65
C VAL A 195 11.78 -12.44 14.44
N MET A 196 12.00 -13.30 13.46
CA MET A 196 11.16 -13.39 12.25
C MET A 196 10.97 -14.86 11.85
N ARG A 197 9.97 -15.13 11.04
CA ARG A 197 9.79 -16.44 10.42
C ARG A 197 11.00 -16.79 9.53
N PRO A 198 11.39 -18.06 9.43
CA PRO A 198 12.53 -18.48 8.61
C PRO A 198 12.46 -17.99 7.16
N GLU A 199 11.25 -17.97 6.57
CA GLU A 199 11.03 -17.49 5.21
C GLU A 199 11.30 -15.98 5.08
N ALA A 200 10.97 -15.20 6.10
CA ALA A 200 11.22 -13.76 6.13
C ALA A 200 12.72 -13.48 6.34
N VAL A 201 13.41 -14.24 7.18
CA VAL A 201 14.88 -14.15 7.35
C VAL A 201 15.57 -14.46 6.02
N THR A 202 15.26 -15.60 5.39
CA THR A 202 15.82 -15.98 4.08
C THR A 202 15.63 -14.90 3.03
N ALA A 203 14.41 -14.34 2.93
CA ALA A 203 14.10 -13.26 1.99
C ALA A 203 14.93 -12.00 2.27
N THR A 204 15.08 -11.64 3.55
CA THR A 204 15.85 -10.46 3.98
C THR A 204 17.32 -10.61 3.66
N VAL A 205 17.90 -11.77 3.93
CA VAL A 205 19.30 -12.11 3.61
C VAL A 205 19.55 -12.02 2.10
N LEU A 206 18.72 -12.68 1.30
CA LEU A 206 18.84 -12.67 -0.16
C LEU A 206 18.60 -11.26 -0.74
N TRP A 207 17.68 -10.49 -0.16
CA TRP A 207 17.47 -9.12 -0.57
C TRP A 207 18.64 -8.21 -0.22
N THR A 208 19.28 -8.41 0.94
CA THR A 208 20.50 -7.68 1.32
C THR A 208 21.61 -7.92 0.29
N MET A 209 21.84 -9.15 -0.12
CA MET A 209 22.80 -9.45 -1.17
C MET A 209 22.36 -8.92 -2.55
N THR A 210 21.04 -8.89 -2.82
CA THR A 210 20.48 -8.24 -4.02
C THR A 210 20.81 -6.75 -4.06
N ALA A 211 20.77 -6.06 -2.91
CA ALA A 211 21.14 -4.65 -2.83
C ALA A 211 22.61 -4.40 -3.21
N TRP A 212 23.52 -5.28 -2.82
CA TRP A 212 24.93 -5.24 -3.23
C TRP A 212 25.14 -5.60 -4.70
N ALA A 213 24.48 -6.62 -5.19
CA ALA A 213 24.54 -7.05 -6.59
C ALA A 213 23.62 -6.25 -7.52
N HIS A 214 23.16 -5.07 -7.10
CA HIS A 214 22.15 -4.27 -7.78
C HIS A 214 22.53 -3.87 -9.21
N GLU A 215 23.80 -3.73 -9.52
CA GLU A 215 24.26 -3.51 -10.89
C GLU A 215 23.86 -4.63 -11.86
N GLY A 216 23.69 -5.84 -11.35
CA GLY A 216 23.20 -7.01 -12.08
C GLY A 216 21.69 -7.02 -12.31
N ALA A 217 20.94 -6.22 -11.58
CA ALA A 217 19.49 -6.26 -11.56
C ALA A 217 18.84 -5.57 -12.77
N THR A 218 17.80 -6.17 -13.31
CA THR A 218 16.87 -5.53 -14.26
C THR A 218 15.70 -4.87 -13.54
N HIS A 219 15.36 -5.40 -12.36
CA HIS A 219 14.33 -4.86 -11.49
C HIS A 219 14.87 -4.78 -10.04
N SER A 220 14.44 -3.76 -9.33
CA SER A 220 14.83 -3.50 -7.94
C SER A 220 13.61 -3.74 -7.04
N PRO A 221 13.45 -4.95 -6.49
CA PRO A 221 12.36 -5.23 -5.58
C PRO A 221 12.50 -4.40 -4.31
N ILE A 222 11.40 -3.80 -3.88
CA ILE A 222 11.33 -3.05 -2.64
C ILE A 222 11.22 -4.06 -1.49
N LEU A 223 12.00 -3.90 -0.43
CA LEU A 223 11.82 -4.64 0.81
C LEU A 223 10.87 -3.85 1.71
N ALA A 224 9.65 -4.34 1.90
CA ALA A 224 8.64 -3.66 2.71
C ALA A 224 8.41 -4.39 4.04
N ALA A 225 8.87 -3.83 5.15
CA ALA A 225 8.58 -4.30 6.49
C ALA A 225 7.27 -3.71 6.99
N ILE A 226 6.24 -4.54 7.14
CA ILE A 226 4.89 -4.12 7.53
C ILE A 226 4.54 -4.72 8.88
N SER A 227 4.08 -3.89 9.82
CA SER A 227 3.52 -4.33 11.09
C SER A 227 2.09 -3.80 11.26
N VAL A 228 1.27 -4.54 12.00
CA VAL A 228 -0.09 -4.11 12.35
C VAL A 228 -0.05 -3.20 13.56
N GLU A 229 0.84 -3.55 14.51
CA GLU A 229 1.01 -2.89 15.79
C GLU A 229 2.42 -2.30 15.93
N PRO A 230 2.61 -1.30 16.79
CA PRO A 230 3.93 -0.86 17.23
C PRO A 230 4.74 -2.01 17.85
N ASP A 231 5.99 -1.78 18.17
CA ASP A 231 6.90 -2.69 18.90
C ASP A 231 7.07 -4.10 18.30
N SER A 232 6.87 -4.22 17.00
CA SER A 232 7.05 -5.46 16.25
C SER A 232 8.46 -5.68 15.68
N GLY A 233 9.45 -4.89 16.11
CA GLY A 233 10.85 -4.96 15.66
C GLY A 233 11.12 -4.36 14.26
N LYS A 234 10.18 -3.62 13.68
CA LYS A 234 10.32 -2.99 12.36
C LYS A 234 11.51 -2.02 12.29
N SER A 235 11.56 -1.03 13.19
CA SER A 235 12.64 -0.04 13.22
C SER A 235 13.99 -0.69 13.56
N THR A 236 14.00 -1.74 14.40
CA THR A 236 15.19 -2.56 14.65
C THR A 236 15.69 -3.24 13.37
N LEU A 237 14.78 -3.82 12.56
CA LEU A 237 15.14 -4.41 11.28
C LEU A 237 15.76 -3.40 10.32
N LEU A 238 15.14 -2.21 10.19
CA LEU A 238 15.68 -1.14 9.35
C LEU A 238 17.04 -0.67 9.87
N GLY A 239 17.20 -0.57 11.19
CA GLY A 239 18.48 -0.25 11.85
C GLY A 239 19.57 -1.26 11.52
N VAL A 240 19.32 -2.56 11.67
CA VAL A 240 20.27 -3.62 11.31
C VAL A 240 20.60 -3.59 9.82
N LEU A 241 19.59 -3.45 8.96
CA LEU A 241 19.81 -3.41 7.51
C LEU A 241 20.63 -2.19 7.07
N ARG A 242 20.48 -1.04 7.74
CA ARG A 242 21.32 0.13 7.51
C ARG A 242 22.82 -0.19 7.57
N PHE A 243 23.23 -1.10 8.45
CA PHE A 243 24.64 -1.52 8.57
C PHE A 243 25.05 -2.65 7.63
N LEU A 244 24.11 -3.28 6.92
CA LEU A 244 24.37 -4.37 6.00
C LEU A 244 24.29 -4.00 4.53
N VAL A 245 23.55 -2.92 4.17
CA VAL A 245 23.35 -2.51 2.76
C VAL A 245 24.44 -1.56 2.27
N PRO A 246 24.66 -1.44 0.94
CA PRO A 246 25.59 -0.47 0.38
C PRO A 246 24.99 0.94 0.45
N LYS A 247 25.79 1.94 0.80
CA LYS A 247 25.45 3.38 0.78
C LYS A 247 24.06 3.70 1.33
N PRO A 248 23.76 3.39 2.61
CA PRO A 248 22.43 3.60 3.15
C PRO A 248 22.07 5.09 3.22
N PHE A 249 20.96 5.46 2.60
CA PHE A 249 20.35 6.79 2.69
C PHE A 249 19.05 6.69 3.48
N VAL A 250 19.13 7.02 4.77
CA VAL A 250 17.98 6.99 5.69
C VAL A 250 17.28 8.33 5.67
N SER A 251 15.97 8.32 5.50
CA SER A 251 15.15 9.54 5.56
C SER A 251 13.81 9.25 6.23
N VAL A 252 13.41 10.11 7.18
CA VAL A 252 12.14 10.01 7.91
C VAL A 252 11.04 10.73 7.15
N GLU A 253 11.30 11.94 6.67
CA GLU A 253 10.35 12.75 5.88
C GLU A 253 10.98 13.23 4.57
N PRO A 254 11.24 12.34 3.61
CA PRO A 254 11.88 12.74 2.38
C PRO A 254 11.00 13.67 1.55
N THR A 255 11.62 14.69 0.94
CA THR A 255 10.99 15.46 -0.14
C THR A 255 11.29 14.80 -1.48
N GLY A 256 10.37 14.90 -2.45
CA GLY A 256 10.60 14.37 -3.80
C GLY A 256 11.95 14.84 -4.38
N PRO A 257 12.24 16.15 -4.41
CA PRO A 257 13.51 16.68 -4.92
C PRO A 257 14.76 16.15 -4.23
N SER A 258 14.77 16.02 -2.91
CA SER A 258 15.93 15.48 -2.18
C SER A 258 16.18 14.02 -2.58
N VAL A 259 15.13 13.21 -2.67
CA VAL A 259 15.24 11.78 -2.97
C VAL A 259 15.75 11.53 -4.38
N TYR A 260 15.12 12.09 -5.43
CA TYR A 260 15.54 11.77 -6.79
C TYR A 260 16.92 12.32 -7.15
N ARG A 261 17.34 13.47 -6.57
CA ARG A 261 18.69 14.03 -6.78
C ARG A 261 19.76 13.18 -6.11
N THR A 262 19.49 12.71 -4.88
CA THR A 262 20.44 11.85 -4.16
C THR A 262 20.57 10.49 -4.83
N ILE A 263 19.44 9.90 -5.28
CA ILE A 263 19.49 8.60 -5.98
C ILE A 263 20.29 8.73 -7.29
N ASP A 264 20.00 9.74 -8.12
CA ASP A 264 20.66 9.95 -9.41
C ASP A 264 22.19 10.18 -9.27
N ARG A 265 22.62 10.81 -8.18
CA ARG A 265 24.03 11.13 -7.92
C ARG A 265 24.80 9.98 -7.30
N GLU A 266 24.22 9.31 -6.30
CA GLU A 266 24.96 8.43 -5.39
C GLU A 266 24.57 6.96 -5.56
N HIS A 267 23.42 6.66 -6.18
CA HIS A 267 22.84 5.32 -6.27
C HIS A 267 22.81 4.58 -4.93
N PRO A 268 22.24 5.19 -3.86
CA PRO A 268 22.24 4.64 -2.52
C PRO A 268 21.21 3.54 -2.35
N THR A 269 21.23 2.87 -1.20
CA THR A 269 20.07 2.12 -0.70
C THR A 269 19.15 3.07 0.06
N LEU A 270 17.99 3.40 -0.49
CA LEU A 270 17.01 4.27 0.14
C LEU A 270 16.26 3.53 1.26
N ILE A 271 16.29 4.08 2.47
CA ILE A 271 15.59 3.55 3.64
C ILE A 271 14.61 4.60 4.14
N ILE A 272 13.32 4.29 4.12
CA ILE A 272 12.26 5.17 4.62
C ILE A 272 11.53 4.44 5.74
N ASP A 273 11.63 4.96 6.96
CA ASP A 273 10.75 4.53 8.04
C ASP A 273 9.49 5.40 8.05
N GLU A 274 8.39 4.88 8.61
CA GLU A 274 7.09 5.56 8.67
C GLU A 274 6.55 5.99 7.28
N ALA A 275 6.69 5.13 6.28
CA ALA A 275 6.24 5.42 4.92
C ALA A 275 4.70 5.40 4.75
N ASP A 276 3.93 5.22 5.82
CA ASP A 276 2.49 4.97 5.83
C ASP A 276 1.67 6.04 5.12
N ASP A 277 1.77 7.27 5.62
CA ASP A 277 1.02 8.41 5.09
C ASP A 277 1.76 9.11 3.94
N LEU A 278 3.06 8.84 3.82
CA LEU A 278 3.93 9.54 2.90
C LEU A 278 3.50 9.36 1.44
N PHE A 279 3.10 8.14 1.07
CA PHE A 279 2.66 7.83 -0.29
C PHE A 279 1.26 8.36 -0.63
N TYR A 280 0.45 8.68 0.36
CA TYR A 280 -0.86 9.31 0.14
C TYR A 280 -0.75 10.82 0.07
N ARG A 281 0.11 11.43 0.90
CA ARG A 281 0.32 12.87 0.94
C ARG A 281 1.23 13.37 -0.17
N LYS A 282 2.26 12.59 -0.58
CA LYS A 282 3.30 12.98 -1.54
C LYS A 282 3.25 12.09 -2.79
N SER A 283 2.45 12.49 -3.78
CA SER A 283 2.32 11.78 -5.06
C SER A 283 3.65 11.64 -5.80
N ASP A 284 4.53 12.63 -5.70
CA ASP A 284 5.86 12.64 -6.33
C ASP A 284 6.76 11.54 -5.78
N LEU A 285 6.78 11.33 -4.47
CA LEU A 285 7.57 10.26 -3.87
C LEU A 285 7.08 8.87 -4.31
N ARG A 286 5.77 8.70 -4.38
CA ARG A 286 5.17 7.46 -4.91
C ARG A 286 5.59 7.23 -6.38
N ALA A 287 5.63 8.27 -7.19
CA ALA A 287 6.08 8.18 -8.59
C ALA A 287 7.55 7.77 -8.67
N ILE A 288 8.43 8.37 -7.84
CA ILE A 288 9.86 8.04 -7.77
C ILE A 288 10.07 6.58 -7.39
N VAL A 289 9.41 6.13 -6.32
CA VAL A 289 9.53 4.75 -5.81
C VAL A 289 9.05 3.74 -6.86
N ASN A 290 7.94 4.02 -7.55
CA ASN A 290 7.41 3.16 -8.62
C ASN A 290 8.32 3.12 -9.86
N ALA A 291 8.82 4.28 -10.30
CA ALA A 291 9.72 4.37 -11.46
C ALA A 291 11.05 3.68 -11.22
N GLY A 292 11.60 3.81 -10.00
CA GLY A 292 12.86 3.18 -9.61
C GLY A 292 12.80 1.67 -9.38
N TRP A 293 11.70 1.00 -9.73
CA TRP A 293 11.61 -0.46 -9.72
C TRP A 293 12.20 -1.10 -10.96
N SER A 294 12.11 -0.44 -12.13
CA SER A 294 12.62 -0.97 -13.40
C SER A 294 13.82 -0.16 -13.87
N ARG A 295 14.90 -0.85 -14.23
CA ARG A 295 16.11 -0.21 -14.78
C ARG A 295 15.78 0.52 -16.09
N GLY A 296 16.39 1.70 -16.28
CA GLY A 296 16.21 2.52 -17.47
C GLY A 296 14.98 3.41 -17.47
N THR A 297 14.10 3.30 -16.47
CA THR A 297 13.01 4.26 -16.29
C THR A 297 13.56 5.56 -15.70
N LYS A 298 13.38 6.67 -16.40
CA LYS A 298 13.84 7.98 -15.94
C LYS A 298 12.66 8.88 -15.59
N ILE A 299 12.88 9.82 -14.68
CA ILE A 299 11.89 10.79 -14.24
C ILE A 299 12.28 12.17 -14.76
N PRO A 300 11.44 12.81 -15.61
CA PRO A 300 11.68 14.18 -16.06
C PRO A 300 11.29 15.16 -14.95
N ARG A 301 12.22 16.06 -14.57
CA ARG A 301 11.97 17.17 -13.64
C ARG A 301 12.80 18.37 -14.07
N GLN A 302 12.17 19.54 -14.18
CA GLN A 302 12.85 20.81 -14.46
C GLN A 302 13.82 20.75 -15.66
N GLY A 303 13.39 20.13 -16.77
CA GLY A 303 14.21 20.02 -17.99
C GLY A 303 15.35 19.01 -17.93
N ARG A 304 15.51 18.25 -16.83
CA ARG A 304 16.51 17.20 -16.66
C ARG A 304 15.86 15.85 -16.38
N TRP A 305 16.54 14.78 -16.81
CA TRP A 305 16.16 13.39 -16.56
C TRP A 305 16.97 12.82 -15.38
N TYR A 306 16.27 12.23 -14.41
CA TYR A 306 16.86 11.62 -13.23
C TYR A 306 16.63 10.11 -13.25
N ASP A 307 17.63 9.34 -12.84
CA ASP A 307 17.52 7.88 -12.68
C ASP A 307 17.12 7.53 -11.24
N PRO A 308 15.88 7.03 -10.99
CA PRO A 308 15.41 6.66 -9.67
C PRO A 308 15.77 5.21 -9.29
N PHE A 309 16.55 4.50 -10.12
CA PHE A 309 16.83 3.08 -9.95
C PHE A 309 17.82 2.85 -8.81
N CYS A 310 17.35 2.36 -7.68
CA CYS A 310 18.14 2.01 -6.50
C CYS A 310 17.43 0.96 -5.64
N PRO A 311 18.14 0.22 -4.74
CA PRO A 311 17.50 -0.59 -3.71
C PRO A 311 16.68 0.27 -2.74
N LYS A 312 15.53 -0.25 -2.26
CA LYS A 312 14.63 0.50 -1.39
C LYS A 312 14.11 -0.38 -0.26
N ILE A 313 14.13 0.16 0.96
CA ILE A 313 13.56 -0.44 2.16
C ILE A 313 12.48 0.50 2.68
N LEU A 314 11.30 -0.02 3.00
CA LEU A 314 10.18 0.74 3.54
C LEU A 314 9.72 0.13 4.86
N GLY A 315 9.61 0.95 5.90
CA GLY A 315 8.94 0.64 7.14
C GLY A 315 7.51 1.18 7.11
N ILE A 316 6.50 0.34 7.42
CA ILE A 316 5.08 0.69 7.29
C ILE A 316 4.31 0.16 8.50
N LEU A 317 3.48 1.02 9.11
CA LEU A 317 2.56 0.66 10.17
C LEU A 317 1.13 0.57 9.60
N GLY A 318 0.46 -0.57 9.77
CA GLY A 318 -0.90 -0.81 9.30
C GLY A 318 -1.01 -1.52 7.95
N LYS A 319 -1.98 -2.44 7.83
CA LYS A 319 -2.16 -3.33 6.66
C LYS A 319 -2.58 -2.63 5.38
N THR A 320 -3.34 -1.54 5.50
CA THR A 320 -4.05 -0.91 4.37
C THR A 320 -3.29 0.25 3.73
N LYS A 321 -2.14 0.61 4.28
CA LYS A 321 -1.45 1.86 3.91
C LYS A 321 -0.45 1.74 2.75
N LEU A 322 -0.14 0.53 2.27
CA LEU A 322 0.75 0.37 1.13
C LEU A 322 -0.02 0.43 -0.20
N PRO A 323 0.23 1.43 -1.07
CA PRO A 323 -0.41 1.50 -2.38
C PRO A 323 -0.20 0.23 -3.21
N ARG A 324 -1.22 -0.23 -3.90
CA ARG A 324 -1.17 -1.47 -4.72
C ARG A 324 -0.02 -1.50 -5.72
N THR A 325 0.30 -0.35 -6.30
CA THR A 325 1.41 -0.24 -7.25
C THR A 325 2.77 -0.50 -6.60
N ILE A 326 2.97 -0.08 -5.34
CA ILE A 326 4.18 -0.33 -4.58
C ILE A 326 4.18 -1.77 -4.07
N ALA A 327 3.07 -2.25 -3.51
CA ALA A 327 2.95 -3.62 -3.00
C ALA A 327 3.30 -4.67 -4.07
N SER A 328 2.83 -4.50 -5.31
CA SER A 328 3.14 -5.42 -6.41
C SER A 328 4.61 -5.43 -6.84
N ARG A 329 5.40 -4.45 -6.39
CA ARG A 329 6.84 -4.29 -6.65
C ARG A 329 7.69 -4.61 -5.43
N SER A 330 7.07 -5.11 -4.36
CA SER A 330 7.72 -5.34 -3.07
C SER A 330 7.80 -6.82 -2.73
N ILE A 331 8.85 -7.17 -1.98
CA ILE A 331 8.91 -8.36 -1.13
C ILE A 331 8.42 -7.89 0.23
N ILE A 332 7.28 -8.39 0.67
CA ILE A 332 6.60 -7.92 1.88
C ILE A 332 6.94 -8.82 3.06
N LEU A 333 7.58 -8.25 4.06
CA LEU A 333 7.86 -8.87 5.34
C LEU A 333 6.79 -8.47 6.34
N ARG A 334 6.08 -9.44 6.90
CA ARG A 334 5.13 -9.20 8.00
C ARG A 334 5.86 -9.33 9.32
N MET A 335 5.94 -8.22 10.03
CA MET A 335 6.56 -8.14 11.34
C MET A 335 5.49 -8.37 12.42
N TRP A 336 5.85 -9.20 13.39
CA TRP A 336 5.02 -9.55 14.53
C TRP A 336 5.76 -9.24 15.82
N PRO A 337 5.08 -8.82 16.88
CA PRO A 337 5.71 -8.77 18.21
C PRO A 337 6.28 -10.13 18.58
N LYS A 338 7.45 -10.15 19.22
CA LYS A 338 8.04 -11.38 19.73
C LYS A 338 7.18 -11.98 20.85
N LYS A 339 7.12 -13.30 20.91
CA LYS A 339 6.47 -13.99 22.01
C LYS A 339 7.32 -13.89 23.30
N PRO A 340 6.73 -14.10 24.47
CA PRO A 340 7.45 -14.02 25.75
C PRO A 340 8.65 -14.98 25.87
N ASP A 341 8.60 -16.12 25.18
CA ASP A 341 9.64 -17.15 25.13
C ASP A 341 10.72 -16.90 24.04
N GLU A 342 10.46 -16.01 23.09
CA GLU A 342 11.40 -15.66 22.03
C GLU A 342 12.41 -14.61 22.51
N ARG A 343 13.67 -14.82 22.18
CA ARG A 343 14.78 -13.93 22.57
C ARG A 343 15.43 -13.29 21.35
N ALA A 344 15.75 -12.03 21.49
CA ALA A 344 16.59 -11.26 20.58
C ALA A 344 17.42 -10.31 21.45
N GLU A 345 18.66 -10.04 21.04
CA GLU A 345 19.51 -9.07 21.71
C GLU A 345 19.04 -7.65 21.38
N ASP A 346 19.30 -6.71 22.30
CA ASP A 346 19.01 -5.31 22.05
C ASP A 346 19.97 -4.75 21.02
N PHE A 347 19.43 -4.14 19.99
CA PHE A 347 20.20 -3.46 18.97
C PHE A 347 20.57 -2.05 19.46
N ALA A 348 21.73 -1.93 20.11
CA ALA A 348 22.33 -0.64 20.33
C ALA A 348 23.01 -0.20 19.03
N TYR A 349 22.70 0.99 18.53
CA TYR A 349 23.25 1.54 17.26
C TYR A 349 24.78 1.74 17.27
N ALA A 350 25.48 1.11 18.20
CA ALA A 350 26.91 1.25 18.42
C ALA A 350 27.72 0.32 17.50
N ASP A 351 28.93 0.74 17.21
CA ASP A 351 29.99 0.13 16.39
C ASP A 351 30.24 -1.36 16.69
N ASP A 352 29.40 -2.22 16.13
CA ASP A 352 29.67 -3.64 16.11
C ASP A 352 30.62 -3.93 14.92
N PRO A 353 31.89 -4.26 15.17
CA PRO A 353 32.90 -4.46 14.12
C PRO A 353 32.55 -5.61 13.15
N GLU A 354 31.66 -6.53 13.54
CA GLU A 354 31.19 -7.60 12.68
C GLU A 354 30.44 -7.06 11.46
N PHE A 355 29.67 -5.98 11.61
CA PHE A 355 29.01 -5.34 10.46
C PHE A 355 30.00 -4.83 9.42
N SER A 356 31.12 -4.24 9.86
CA SER A 356 32.18 -3.81 8.97
C SER A 356 32.79 -4.99 8.21
N THR A 357 33.07 -6.10 8.91
CA THR A 357 33.58 -7.32 8.31
C THR A 357 32.61 -7.91 7.28
N ILE A 358 31.33 -8.00 7.62
CA ILE A 358 30.31 -8.52 6.68
C ILE A 358 30.21 -7.61 5.44
N ARG A 359 30.24 -6.28 5.59
CA ARG A 359 30.23 -5.36 4.44
C ARG A 359 31.44 -5.53 3.53
N ARG A 360 32.64 -5.69 4.08
CA ARG A 360 33.85 -5.96 3.31
C ARG A 360 33.73 -7.27 2.52
N LYS A 361 33.19 -8.31 3.14
CA LYS A 361 32.89 -9.59 2.46
C LYS A 361 31.84 -9.45 1.37
N LEU A 362 30.78 -8.66 1.60
CA LEU A 362 29.74 -8.37 0.62
C LEU A 362 30.30 -7.60 -0.59
N ALA A 363 31.18 -6.62 -0.37
CA ALA A 363 31.83 -5.88 -1.43
C ALA A 363 32.71 -6.80 -2.31
N ARG A 364 33.51 -7.66 -1.70
CA ARG A 364 34.35 -8.66 -2.40
C ARG A 364 33.48 -9.65 -3.17
N TRP A 365 32.52 -10.24 -2.51
CA TRP A 365 31.60 -11.20 -3.12
C TRP A 365 30.89 -10.63 -4.35
N THR A 366 30.45 -9.38 -4.28
CA THR A 366 29.79 -8.69 -5.40
C THR A 366 30.74 -8.52 -6.59
N ALA A 367 31.96 -8.05 -6.33
CA ALA A 367 32.95 -7.88 -7.39
C ALA A 367 33.24 -9.20 -8.14
N ASP A 368 33.33 -10.30 -7.39
CA ASP A 368 33.63 -11.61 -7.96
C ASP A 368 32.44 -12.24 -8.71
N ASN A 369 31.18 -12.00 -8.26
CA ASN A 369 30.04 -12.82 -8.67
C ASN A 369 28.97 -12.11 -9.50
N VAL A 370 28.95 -10.77 -9.58
CA VAL A 370 27.86 -10.03 -10.26
C VAL A 370 27.68 -10.41 -11.73
N ARG A 371 28.76 -10.77 -12.43
CA ARG A 371 28.70 -11.21 -13.82
C ARG A 371 28.12 -12.62 -13.95
N ILE A 372 28.54 -13.53 -13.08
CA ILE A 372 28.06 -14.92 -13.06
C ILE A 372 26.56 -14.96 -12.75
N ILE A 373 26.12 -14.17 -11.79
CA ILE A 373 24.72 -14.10 -11.36
C ILE A 373 23.79 -13.73 -12.53
N LYS A 374 24.20 -12.80 -13.39
CA LYS A 374 23.40 -12.36 -14.55
C LYS A 374 23.05 -13.51 -15.50
N GLU A 375 23.91 -14.48 -15.64
CA GLU A 375 23.76 -15.62 -16.57
C GLU A 375 22.88 -16.74 -15.98
N LEU A 376 22.69 -16.77 -14.67
CA LEU A 376 21.90 -17.80 -14.00
C LEU A 376 20.40 -17.67 -14.31
N LYS A 377 19.76 -18.79 -14.60
CA LYS A 377 18.34 -18.89 -14.91
C LYS A 377 17.64 -19.87 -13.96
N PRO A 378 17.44 -19.52 -12.69
CA PRO A 378 16.77 -20.40 -11.74
C PRO A 378 15.32 -20.64 -12.16
N PRO A 379 14.77 -21.86 -11.90
CA PRO A 379 13.36 -22.12 -12.11
C PRO A 379 12.50 -21.23 -11.23
N GLN A 380 11.51 -20.59 -11.84
CA GLN A 380 10.55 -19.75 -11.14
C GLN A 380 9.50 -20.58 -10.41
N PRO A 381 9.04 -20.17 -9.22
CA PRO A 381 7.93 -20.83 -8.55
C PRO A 381 6.68 -20.84 -9.43
N PRO A 382 5.92 -21.94 -9.46
CA PRO A 382 4.70 -22.04 -10.25
C PRO A 382 3.65 -21.00 -9.79
N GLY A 383 2.88 -20.45 -10.74
CA GLY A 383 1.84 -19.45 -10.47
C GLY A 383 2.34 -18.02 -10.26
N PHE A 384 3.63 -17.74 -10.43
CA PHE A 384 4.15 -16.38 -10.37
C PHE A 384 3.75 -15.60 -11.63
N ASN A 385 3.17 -14.41 -11.44
CA ASN A 385 3.00 -13.43 -12.51
C ASN A 385 4.33 -12.71 -12.82
N ASN A 386 4.36 -11.95 -13.92
CA ASN A 386 5.57 -11.25 -14.37
C ASN A 386 6.22 -10.37 -13.29
N ARG A 387 5.44 -9.70 -12.42
CA ARG A 387 5.97 -8.85 -11.37
C ARG A 387 6.58 -9.64 -10.22
N LEU A 388 5.93 -10.70 -9.78
CA LEU A 388 6.48 -11.59 -8.74
C LEU A 388 7.77 -12.24 -9.24
N SER A 389 7.78 -12.74 -10.48
CA SER A 389 8.98 -13.28 -11.10
C SER A 389 10.11 -12.25 -11.18
N ALA A 390 9.80 -11.01 -11.52
CA ALA A 390 10.79 -9.93 -11.57
C ALA A 390 11.34 -9.57 -10.17
N ASN A 391 10.48 -9.52 -9.14
CA ASN A 391 10.91 -9.25 -7.77
C ASN A 391 11.84 -10.34 -7.20
N TRP A 392 11.60 -11.59 -7.57
CA TRP A 392 12.35 -12.72 -7.05
C TRP A 392 13.48 -13.20 -7.97
N LYS A 393 13.65 -12.59 -9.15
CA LYS A 393 14.66 -13.02 -10.12
C LYS A 393 16.07 -13.04 -9.52
N LEU A 394 16.57 -11.89 -9.07
CA LEU A 394 17.93 -11.79 -8.52
C LEU A 394 18.10 -12.53 -7.20
N PRO A 395 17.16 -12.46 -6.22
CA PRO A 395 17.23 -13.32 -5.04
C PRO A 395 17.35 -14.82 -5.34
N LEU A 396 16.60 -15.34 -6.32
CA LEU A 396 16.68 -16.75 -6.73
C LEU A 396 18.00 -17.06 -7.45
N GLN A 397 18.54 -16.14 -8.25
CA GLN A 397 19.84 -16.29 -8.89
C GLN A 397 20.96 -16.39 -7.84
N ILE A 398 20.93 -15.55 -6.80
CA ILE A 398 21.88 -15.58 -5.68
C ILE A 398 21.77 -16.91 -4.92
N ALA A 399 20.55 -17.35 -4.64
CA ALA A 399 20.32 -18.63 -3.97
C ALA A 399 20.82 -19.81 -4.80
N GLN A 400 20.66 -19.77 -6.13
CA GLN A 400 21.19 -20.80 -7.04
C GLN A 400 22.71 -20.81 -7.03
N LEU A 401 23.36 -19.64 -7.02
CA LEU A 401 24.81 -19.53 -6.90
C LEU A 401 25.32 -20.14 -5.58
N ALA A 402 24.59 -19.89 -4.49
CA ALA A 402 24.93 -20.44 -3.18
C ALA A 402 24.88 -21.98 -3.13
N GLY A 403 23.93 -22.57 -3.85
CA GLY A 403 23.75 -24.02 -3.83
C GLY A 403 23.23 -24.57 -2.50
N GLY A 404 23.46 -25.85 -2.25
CA GLY A 404 22.98 -26.51 -1.04
C GLY A 404 21.48 -26.41 -0.83
N GLY A 405 21.03 -26.04 0.37
CA GLY A 405 19.62 -25.85 0.71
C GLY A 405 19.04 -24.48 0.30
N TRP A 406 19.84 -23.50 -0.11
CA TRP A 406 19.41 -22.14 -0.38
C TRP A 406 18.43 -22.00 -1.54
N PRO A 407 18.57 -22.71 -2.68
CA PRO A 407 17.62 -22.63 -3.77
C PRO A 407 16.20 -23.02 -3.34
N GLU A 408 16.07 -24.07 -2.52
CA GLU A 408 14.77 -24.53 -2.04
C GLU A 408 14.19 -23.59 -0.97
N GLN A 409 15.02 -23.11 -0.03
CA GLN A 409 14.62 -22.12 0.96
C GLN A 409 14.15 -20.83 0.29
N ALA A 410 14.85 -20.35 -0.75
CA ALA A 410 14.46 -19.18 -1.51
C ALA A 410 13.11 -19.37 -2.22
N ARG A 411 12.89 -20.53 -2.88
CA ARG A 411 11.60 -20.85 -3.52
C ARG A 411 10.46 -20.91 -2.51
N ARG A 412 10.70 -21.57 -1.36
CA ARG A 412 9.72 -21.64 -0.27
C ARG A 412 9.38 -20.25 0.27
N SER A 413 10.39 -19.42 0.50
CA SER A 413 10.22 -18.03 0.94
C SER A 413 9.45 -17.20 -0.09
N ALA A 414 9.79 -17.34 -1.37
CA ALA A 414 9.10 -16.65 -2.46
C ALA A 414 7.61 -17.02 -2.50
N VAL A 415 7.29 -18.30 -2.44
CA VAL A 415 5.88 -18.76 -2.42
C VAL A 415 5.17 -18.30 -1.16
N TYR A 416 5.80 -18.44 0.02
CA TYR A 416 5.19 -18.06 1.29
C TYR A 416 4.86 -16.56 1.37
N LEU A 417 5.83 -15.70 1.06
CA LEU A 417 5.65 -14.25 1.14
C LEU A 417 4.75 -13.68 0.04
N SER A 418 4.63 -14.39 -1.09
CA SER A 418 3.72 -14.01 -2.17
C SER A 418 2.28 -14.51 -1.97
N ARG A 419 2.05 -15.47 -1.06
CA ARG A 419 0.71 -15.94 -0.67
C ARG A 419 -0.05 -14.96 0.20
N THR A 420 0.54 -13.82 0.53
CA THR A 420 -0.14 -12.78 1.29
C THR A 420 -1.42 -12.40 0.56
N PRO A 421 -2.61 -12.57 1.16
CA PRO A 421 -3.83 -12.08 0.56
C PRO A 421 -3.70 -10.56 0.45
N TYR A 422 -3.38 -10.12 -0.72
CA TYR A 422 -3.72 -8.77 -1.13
C TYR A 422 -5.24 -8.77 -1.12
N GLU A 423 -5.86 -7.93 -0.28
CA GLU A 423 -7.32 -7.83 -0.32
C GLU A 423 -7.73 -7.58 -1.76
N PRO A 424 -8.52 -8.48 -2.37
CA PRO A 424 -8.91 -8.32 -3.76
C PRO A 424 -9.55 -6.94 -3.92
N SER A 425 -9.43 -6.33 -5.10
CA SER A 425 -10.13 -5.07 -5.33
C SER A 425 -11.61 -5.26 -5.05
N ILE A 426 -12.29 -4.21 -4.63
CA ILE A 426 -13.71 -4.28 -4.34
C ILE A 426 -14.52 -4.84 -5.52
N GLY A 427 -14.06 -4.58 -6.76
CA GLY A 427 -14.61 -5.22 -7.96
C GLY A 427 -14.37 -6.72 -8.03
N VAL A 428 -13.18 -7.21 -7.64
CA VAL A 428 -12.90 -8.65 -7.58
C VAL A 428 -13.64 -9.33 -6.43
N GLN A 429 -13.85 -8.62 -5.31
CA GLN A 429 -14.70 -9.10 -4.21
C GLN A 429 -16.17 -9.22 -4.67
N LEU A 430 -16.65 -8.26 -5.46
CA LEU A 430 -17.97 -8.33 -6.09
C LEU A 430 -18.07 -9.53 -7.05
N LEU A 431 -17.05 -9.76 -7.88
CA LEU A 431 -17.01 -10.95 -8.75
C LEU A 431 -17.06 -12.24 -7.93
N ALA A 432 -16.36 -12.33 -6.78
CA ALA A 432 -16.41 -13.50 -5.91
C ALA A 432 -17.81 -13.73 -5.33
N ALA A 433 -18.48 -12.67 -4.87
CA ALA A 433 -19.85 -12.73 -4.39
C ALA A 433 -20.82 -13.19 -5.50
N LEU A 434 -20.71 -12.60 -6.70
CA LEU A 434 -21.53 -12.98 -7.84
C LEU A 434 -21.30 -14.43 -8.28
N ARG A 435 -20.05 -14.92 -8.24
CA ARG A 435 -19.78 -16.35 -8.52
C ARG A 435 -20.55 -17.27 -7.57
N THR A 436 -20.60 -16.92 -6.28
CA THR A 436 -21.37 -17.70 -5.29
C THR A 436 -22.87 -17.67 -5.60
N MET A 437 -23.41 -16.53 -6.01
CA MET A 437 -24.83 -16.38 -6.39
C MET A 437 -25.18 -17.23 -7.63
N PHE A 438 -24.26 -17.36 -8.61
CA PHE A 438 -24.50 -18.18 -9.82
C PHE A 438 -24.30 -19.68 -9.61
N VAL A 439 -23.49 -20.13 -8.63
CA VAL A 439 -23.26 -21.57 -8.34
C VAL A 439 -24.54 -22.30 -7.90
N GLN A 440 -25.58 -21.58 -7.47
CA GLN A 440 -26.88 -22.14 -7.08
C GLN A 440 -27.80 -22.50 -8.27
N ASN A 441 -27.26 -22.89 -9.43
CA ASN A 441 -27.97 -23.20 -10.67
C ASN A 441 -28.78 -22.02 -11.27
N ARG A 442 -28.43 -20.82 -10.96
CA ARG A 442 -29.03 -19.62 -11.57
C ARG A 442 -28.24 -19.23 -12.82
N THR A 443 -28.93 -19.15 -13.94
CA THR A 443 -28.34 -18.65 -15.21
C THR A 443 -28.51 -17.15 -15.39
N GLU A 444 -29.49 -16.56 -14.72
CA GLU A 444 -29.81 -15.12 -14.76
C GLU A 444 -30.12 -14.59 -13.36
N ILE A 445 -29.76 -13.33 -13.10
CA ILE A 445 -30.03 -12.63 -11.84
C ILE A 445 -30.34 -11.16 -12.13
N THR A 446 -31.37 -10.59 -11.48
CA THR A 446 -31.69 -9.17 -11.66
C THR A 446 -30.75 -8.27 -10.87
N SER A 447 -30.58 -7.02 -11.30
CA SER A 447 -29.77 -6.04 -10.58
C SER A 447 -30.26 -5.78 -9.14
N GLU A 448 -31.58 -5.88 -8.92
CA GLU A 448 -32.20 -5.78 -7.59
C GLU A 448 -31.81 -6.97 -6.71
N GLN A 449 -31.91 -8.20 -7.25
CA GLN A 449 -31.51 -9.42 -6.52
C GLN A 449 -30.03 -9.41 -6.15
N VAL A 450 -29.15 -8.95 -7.03
CA VAL A 450 -27.72 -8.79 -6.71
C VAL A 450 -27.54 -7.90 -5.49
N VAL A 451 -28.18 -6.74 -5.45
CA VAL A 451 -28.07 -5.83 -4.30
C VAL A 451 -28.66 -6.45 -3.05
N GLN A 452 -29.82 -7.10 -3.13
CA GLN A 452 -30.44 -7.79 -2.00
C GLN A 452 -29.55 -8.87 -1.42
N GLU A 453 -28.94 -9.72 -2.25
CA GLU A 453 -28.05 -10.77 -1.81
C GLU A 453 -26.72 -10.23 -1.24
N LEU A 454 -26.20 -9.13 -1.76
CA LEU A 454 -25.03 -8.45 -1.20
C LEU A 454 -25.30 -7.87 0.19
N LEU A 455 -26.54 -7.47 0.45
CA LEU A 455 -27.00 -6.91 1.72
C LEU A 455 -27.70 -7.94 2.62
N ALA A 456 -27.74 -9.21 2.27
CA ALA A 456 -28.39 -10.24 3.09
C ALA A 456 -27.63 -10.52 4.40
N ASP A 457 -26.32 -10.35 4.40
CA ASP A 457 -25.49 -10.45 5.60
C ASP A 457 -25.37 -9.05 6.25
N PRO A 458 -25.87 -8.85 7.48
CA PRO A 458 -25.79 -7.54 8.19
C PRO A 458 -24.37 -7.03 8.38
N ASP A 459 -23.39 -7.93 8.52
CA ASP A 459 -21.97 -7.59 8.70
C ASP A 459 -21.21 -7.40 7.39
N SER A 460 -21.94 -7.45 6.26
CA SER A 460 -21.37 -7.29 4.94
C SER A 460 -20.84 -5.87 4.71
N GLN A 461 -19.61 -5.77 4.17
CA GLN A 461 -19.00 -4.49 3.76
C GLN A 461 -19.83 -3.68 2.75
N TRP A 462 -20.86 -4.30 2.15
CA TRP A 462 -21.73 -3.67 1.17
C TRP A 462 -22.79 -2.77 1.81
N HIS A 463 -23.01 -2.86 3.14
CA HIS A 463 -23.90 -1.98 3.90
C HIS A 463 -23.34 -0.57 4.03
N GLU A 464 -22.01 -0.43 4.05
CA GLU A 464 -21.34 0.86 4.18
C GLU A 464 -20.35 1.07 3.02
N TYR A 465 -20.84 1.02 1.81
CA TYR A 465 -20.02 1.13 0.63
C TYR A 465 -19.41 2.54 0.50
N ARG A 466 -18.09 2.65 0.66
CA ARG A 466 -17.31 3.90 0.63
C ARG A 466 -17.76 4.96 1.66
N GLY A 467 -18.28 4.55 2.80
CA GLY A 467 -18.76 5.48 3.85
C GLY A 467 -20.01 6.30 3.43
N ARG A 468 -20.82 5.80 2.48
CA ARG A 468 -21.99 6.50 1.93
C ARG A 468 -23.28 5.69 1.99
N GLY A 469 -23.33 4.70 2.89
CA GLY A 469 -24.46 3.79 3.03
C GLY A 469 -24.44 2.59 2.07
N PRO A 470 -25.54 1.84 1.93
CA PRO A 470 -25.60 0.58 1.20
C PRO A 470 -25.27 0.72 -0.28
N ILE A 471 -24.64 -0.32 -0.84
CA ILE A 471 -24.33 -0.36 -2.27
C ILE A 471 -25.61 -0.35 -3.12
N THR A 472 -25.59 0.42 -4.20
CA THR A 472 -26.71 0.55 -5.13
C THR A 472 -26.47 -0.22 -6.42
N LYS A 473 -27.54 -0.54 -7.17
CA LYS A 473 -27.45 -1.18 -8.49
C LYS A 473 -26.57 -0.40 -9.49
N HIS A 474 -26.56 0.93 -9.41
CA HIS A 474 -25.71 1.75 -10.28
C HIS A 474 -24.23 1.61 -9.92
N GLN A 475 -23.90 1.49 -8.63
CA GLN A 475 -22.54 1.28 -8.16
C GLN A 475 -22.05 -0.15 -8.50
N VAL A 476 -22.92 -1.15 -8.40
CA VAL A 476 -22.62 -2.51 -8.88
C VAL A 476 -22.30 -2.49 -10.37
N ALA A 477 -23.14 -1.86 -11.21
CA ALA A 477 -22.90 -1.74 -12.65
C ALA A 477 -21.60 -0.96 -12.96
N ALA A 478 -21.28 0.09 -12.19
CA ALA A 478 -20.04 0.84 -12.35
C ALA A 478 -18.79 -0.01 -12.03
N LEU A 479 -18.83 -0.86 -10.99
CA LEU A 479 -17.75 -1.79 -10.66
C LEU A 479 -17.56 -2.87 -11.71
N LEU A 480 -18.67 -3.41 -12.26
CA LEU A 480 -18.64 -4.45 -13.27
C LEU A 480 -18.21 -3.95 -14.65
N LYS A 481 -18.37 -2.64 -14.91
CA LYS A 481 -17.90 -1.99 -16.15
C LYS A 481 -16.39 -2.16 -16.35
N ASP A 482 -15.60 -2.17 -15.28
CA ASP A 482 -14.15 -2.38 -15.34
C ASP A 482 -13.76 -3.79 -15.82
N PHE A 483 -14.71 -4.72 -15.81
CA PHE A 483 -14.58 -6.09 -16.33
C PHE A 483 -15.33 -6.29 -17.66
N GLU A 484 -15.74 -5.19 -18.30
CA GLU A 484 -16.52 -5.18 -19.55
C GLU A 484 -17.93 -5.81 -19.43
N ILE A 485 -18.42 -6.02 -18.19
CA ILE A 485 -19.74 -6.58 -17.90
C ILE A 485 -20.75 -5.44 -17.73
N ARG A 486 -21.85 -5.53 -18.51
CA ARG A 486 -22.95 -4.54 -18.48
C ARG A 486 -24.27 -5.25 -18.18
N PRO A 487 -25.22 -4.56 -17.52
CA PRO A 487 -26.57 -5.08 -17.34
C PRO A 487 -27.24 -5.35 -18.68
N VAL A 488 -27.91 -6.48 -18.78
CA VAL A 488 -28.72 -6.88 -19.95
C VAL A 488 -30.16 -7.14 -19.52
N VAL A 489 -31.06 -7.27 -20.47
CA VAL A 489 -32.43 -7.70 -20.19
C VAL A 489 -32.43 -9.18 -19.83
N VAL A 490 -32.95 -9.50 -18.65
CA VAL A 490 -33.10 -10.87 -18.12
C VAL A 490 -34.57 -11.17 -17.80
N HIS A 491 -34.91 -12.44 -17.83
CA HIS A 491 -36.27 -12.95 -17.56
C HIS A 491 -36.24 -13.84 -16.32
N PRO A 492 -36.26 -13.29 -15.10
CA PRO A 492 -36.03 -14.04 -13.86
C PRO A 492 -37.13 -15.06 -13.53
N THR A 493 -38.28 -14.95 -14.16
CA THR A 493 -39.35 -15.93 -14.12
C THR A 493 -39.60 -16.40 -15.53
N LYS A 494 -39.88 -17.70 -15.74
CA LYS A 494 -40.18 -18.30 -17.07
C LYS A 494 -41.40 -17.66 -17.79
N ARG A 495 -42.00 -16.61 -17.21
CA ARG A 495 -43.04 -15.80 -17.83
C ARG A 495 -42.40 -14.71 -18.65
N ALA A 496 -42.63 -14.73 -19.96
CA ALA A 496 -42.02 -13.81 -20.93
C ALA A 496 -42.42 -12.32 -20.80
N ASP A 497 -43.39 -12.02 -19.96
CA ASP A 497 -44.01 -10.69 -19.79
C ASP A 497 -43.29 -9.78 -18.77
N VAL A 498 -42.33 -10.31 -17.99
CA VAL A 498 -41.58 -9.53 -17.00
C VAL A 498 -40.10 -9.47 -17.35
N SER A 499 -39.71 -8.45 -18.11
CA SER A 499 -38.32 -8.16 -18.41
C SER A 499 -37.73 -7.20 -17.35
N ARG A 500 -36.52 -7.48 -16.86
CA ARG A 500 -35.79 -6.62 -15.93
C ARG A 500 -34.31 -6.52 -16.33
N HIS A 501 -33.66 -5.42 -15.91
CA HIS A 501 -32.21 -5.34 -16.08
C HIS A 501 -31.49 -6.22 -15.05
N GLY A 502 -30.51 -6.96 -15.51
CA GLY A 502 -29.75 -7.90 -14.69
C GLY A 502 -28.52 -8.43 -15.40
N TYR A 503 -28.10 -9.59 -15.01
CA TYR A 503 -26.87 -10.22 -15.52
C TYR A 503 -27.10 -11.69 -15.82
N ARG A 504 -26.36 -12.21 -16.81
CA ARG A 504 -26.29 -13.63 -17.16
C ARG A 504 -24.97 -14.23 -16.72
N ALA A 505 -24.99 -15.48 -16.23
CA ALA A 505 -23.78 -16.19 -15.79
C ALA A 505 -22.67 -16.22 -16.86
N ALA A 506 -23.05 -16.43 -18.14
CA ALA A 506 -22.12 -16.46 -19.27
C ALA A 506 -21.28 -15.17 -19.43
N GLN A 507 -21.80 -14.00 -19.00
CA GLN A 507 -21.05 -12.75 -19.07
C GLN A 507 -19.85 -12.71 -18.14
N PHE A 508 -19.82 -13.59 -17.12
CA PHE A 508 -18.80 -13.60 -16.05
C PHE A 508 -17.74 -14.69 -16.22
N GLU A 509 -17.91 -15.64 -17.13
CA GLU A 509 -17.02 -16.80 -17.28
C GLU A 509 -15.56 -16.40 -17.46
N ASP A 510 -15.30 -15.49 -18.38
CA ASP A 510 -13.93 -14.98 -18.61
C ASP A 510 -13.38 -14.22 -17.39
N ALA A 511 -14.21 -13.36 -16.79
CA ALA A 511 -13.82 -12.60 -15.59
C ALA A 511 -13.56 -13.53 -14.40
N PHE A 512 -14.40 -14.54 -14.19
CA PHE A 512 -14.18 -15.54 -13.13
C PHE A 512 -12.90 -16.34 -13.35
N ALA A 513 -12.65 -16.78 -14.60
CA ALA A 513 -11.45 -17.54 -14.94
C ALA A 513 -10.16 -16.73 -14.74
N ARG A 514 -10.20 -15.41 -15.02
CA ARG A 514 -9.02 -14.54 -14.93
C ARG A 514 -8.75 -14.00 -13.52
N PHE A 515 -9.78 -13.65 -12.79
CA PHE A 515 -9.65 -12.87 -11.55
C PHE A 515 -9.92 -13.66 -10.27
N LEU A 516 -10.57 -14.83 -10.36
CA LEU A 516 -10.87 -15.65 -9.20
C LEU A 516 -10.07 -16.97 -9.21
N PRO A 517 -9.61 -17.47 -8.04
CA PRO A 517 -8.96 -18.78 -7.97
C PRO A 517 -9.92 -19.87 -8.47
N ARG A 518 -9.38 -20.88 -9.15
CA ARG A 518 -10.15 -22.06 -9.55
C ARG A 518 -10.80 -22.67 -8.30
N SER A 519 -12.11 -22.84 -8.31
CA SER A 519 -12.80 -23.61 -7.28
C SER A 519 -12.24 -25.02 -7.32
N ARG A 520 -11.74 -25.53 -6.19
CA ARG A 520 -11.50 -26.96 -6.01
C ARG A 520 -12.88 -27.63 -5.96
N THR A 521 -13.48 -27.83 -7.09
CA THR A 521 -14.56 -28.80 -7.21
C THR A 521 -13.93 -30.18 -7.08
N SER A 522 -14.43 -30.94 -6.15
CA SER A 522 -14.21 -32.35 -5.90
C SER A 522 -14.20 -33.17 -7.22
N GLU A 523 -13.01 -33.41 -7.75
CA GLU A 523 -12.78 -34.57 -8.63
C GLU A 523 -12.23 -35.69 -7.74
N HIS A 524 -13.12 -36.33 -7.00
CA HIS A 524 -12.92 -37.66 -6.45
C HIS A 524 -14.14 -38.51 -6.82
N SER A 525 -14.16 -38.95 -8.06
CA SER A 525 -14.78 -40.25 -8.44
C SER A 525 -14.34 -40.56 -9.87
N GLY A 526 -13.49 -41.54 -10.03
CA GLY A 526 -13.23 -42.15 -11.32
C GLY A 526 -11.82 -42.70 -11.50
N ALA A 527 -11.67 -43.99 -11.24
CA ALA A 527 -10.71 -44.92 -11.82
C ALA A 527 -9.24 -44.79 -11.39
N CYS A 528 -8.89 -45.53 -10.35
CA CYS A 528 -7.58 -46.16 -10.25
C CYS A 528 -7.50 -47.31 -11.23
N ALA A 529 -6.57 -47.25 -12.20
CA ALA A 529 -5.94 -48.40 -12.80
C ALA A 529 -4.66 -47.93 -13.50
N GLY A 530 -3.53 -48.42 -13.09
CA GLY A 530 -2.24 -48.21 -13.76
C GLY A 530 -1.05 -48.21 -12.78
N ASP A 531 -0.58 -49.42 -12.49
CA ASP A 531 0.69 -49.72 -11.83
C ASP A 531 1.88 -48.91 -12.42
N VAL A 532 2.64 -48.26 -11.57
CA VAL A 532 4.09 -48.15 -11.76
C VAL A 532 4.78 -48.30 -10.39
N MET A 533 5.34 -49.46 -10.15
CA MET A 533 6.31 -49.76 -9.10
C MET A 533 7.55 -48.89 -9.26
N PHE A 534 7.93 -48.17 -8.25
CA PHE A 534 9.33 -47.82 -8.02
C PHE A 534 9.68 -48.17 -6.58
N GLY A 535 10.70 -49.05 -6.50
CA GLY A 535 11.20 -49.66 -5.30
C GLY A 535 11.76 -48.66 -4.29
N CYS A 536 11.42 -48.87 -3.04
CA CYS A 536 12.19 -48.40 -1.90
C CYS A 536 13.16 -49.52 -1.51
N SER A 537 14.44 -49.26 -1.61
CA SER A 537 15.48 -50.05 -0.97
C SER A 537 15.49 -49.80 0.52
N ASP A 538 15.37 -50.88 1.29
CA ASP A 538 15.66 -50.99 2.71
C ASP A 538 17.07 -50.53 3.03
N ASP A 539 17.20 -49.71 4.08
CA ASP A 539 18.30 -49.79 5.05
C ASP A 539 18.11 -48.71 6.12
N CYS A 540 17.64 -49.11 7.30
CA CYS A 540 18.00 -48.56 8.60
C CYS A 540 17.38 -49.42 9.71
N ALA A 541 18.19 -50.38 10.17
CA ALA A 541 17.94 -51.17 11.38
C ALA A 541 18.51 -50.46 12.61
N GLY A 542 17.74 -50.47 13.72
CA GLY A 542 18.25 -50.41 15.10
C GLY A 542 17.39 -49.55 16.06
N PRO A 543 17.39 -49.82 17.35
CA PRO A 543 17.10 -51.09 18.01
C PRO A 543 15.85 -51.05 18.90
N LYS A 544 15.36 -52.25 19.16
CA LYS A 544 14.28 -52.56 20.09
C LYS A 544 14.66 -52.25 21.55
N GLN A 545 13.72 -51.62 22.32
CA GLN A 545 13.65 -51.81 23.76
C GLN A 545 12.20 -51.99 24.20
N SER A 546 12.01 -53.18 24.67
CA SER A 546 11.20 -53.84 25.71
C SER A 546 10.00 -53.13 26.30
N SER A 547 8.93 -53.90 26.24
CA SER A 547 7.67 -53.89 26.94
C SER A 547 7.78 -53.82 28.45
N ALA A 548 6.87 -53.02 29.09
CA ALA A 548 6.37 -53.34 30.42
C ALA A 548 4.85 -53.02 30.43
N LEU A 549 4.11 -54.04 30.68
CA LEU A 549 2.69 -54.09 30.98
C LEU A 549 2.38 -53.35 32.30
N TYR A 550 1.32 -52.56 32.32
CA TYR A 550 0.52 -52.36 33.54
C TYR A 550 -0.97 -52.30 33.17
N GLU A 551 -1.70 -53.29 33.68
CA GLU A 551 -3.14 -53.37 33.71
C GLU A 551 -3.74 -52.37 34.73
N GLY A 552 -4.92 -51.85 34.44
CA GLY A 552 -5.76 -51.31 35.51
C GLY A 552 -6.89 -50.39 35.07
N SER A 553 -8.03 -51.03 34.80
CA SER A 553 -9.42 -50.67 35.17
C SER A 553 -10.13 -49.42 34.61
N ARG A 554 -11.16 -49.76 33.86
CA ARG A 554 -12.57 -49.25 33.88
C ARG A 554 -12.83 -47.77 33.74
N GLY A 555 -13.54 -47.40 32.64
CA GLY A 555 -14.66 -46.49 32.80
C GLY A 555 -14.95 -45.50 31.70
N ARG A 556 -15.95 -45.82 30.89
CA ARG A 556 -16.89 -44.92 30.19
C ARG A 556 -16.45 -44.13 28.98
N ARG A 557 -17.05 -44.52 27.87
CA ARG A 557 -17.25 -43.76 26.64
C ARG A 557 -17.96 -42.43 26.93
N PHE A 558 -17.45 -41.34 26.36
CA PHE A 558 -18.24 -40.18 26.02
C PHE A 558 -17.85 -39.71 24.61
N PHE A 559 -18.83 -39.79 23.73
CA PHE A 559 -18.86 -39.00 22.47
C PHE A 559 -19.12 -37.56 22.85
N LEU A 560 -18.32 -36.63 22.34
CA LEU A 560 -18.68 -35.22 22.26
C LEU A 560 -18.37 -34.68 20.89
N SER A 561 -19.47 -34.52 20.17
CA SER A 561 -19.65 -33.63 19.02
C SER A 561 -19.50 -32.19 19.52
N PHE A 562 -18.68 -31.38 18.88
CA PHE A 562 -18.69 -29.93 19.07
C PHE A 562 -19.10 -29.23 17.78
N CYS A 563 -20.38 -28.88 17.74
CA CYS A 563 -20.91 -27.72 17.02
C CYS A 563 -20.98 -26.56 17.99
N GLY A 564 -20.52 -25.36 17.55
CA GLY A 564 -21.18 -24.09 17.82
C GLY A 564 -20.89 -23.37 19.14
N ASN A 565 -20.56 -22.11 18.97
CA ASN A 565 -20.94 -20.90 19.74
C ASN A 565 -19.94 -20.24 20.68
N SER A 566 -19.66 -19.02 20.27
CA SER A 566 -19.63 -17.75 21.02
C SER A 566 -19.48 -17.82 22.56
N ILE A 567 -18.46 -17.14 23.06
CA ILE A 567 -18.54 -16.45 24.35
C ILE A 567 -17.96 -15.04 24.23
N ARG A 568 -18.80 -14.07 24.63
CA ARG A 568 -18.43 -12.73 25.10
C ARG A 568 -17.65 -12.87 26.44
N ILE A 569 -16.61 -12.15 26.59
CA ILE A 569 -16.40 -11.11 27.62
C ILE A 569 -15.28 -10.24 27.12
#